data_bdb2e082975ab51853d039eb63b6ef29
#
_entry.id   bdb2e082975ab51853d039eb63b6ef29
#
_cell.length_a   1.000
_cell.length_b   1.000
_cell.length_c   1.000
_cell.angle_alpha   90.00
_cell.angle_beta   90.00
_cell.angle_gamma   90.00
#
_symmetry.space_group_name_H-M   'P 1'
#
loop_
_entity.id
_entity.type
_entity.pdbx_description
1 polymer ?
#
loop_
_entity_poly.entity_id
_entity_poly.type
_entity_poly.pdbx_seq_one_letter_code
_entity_poly.pdbx_strand_id
1 'polypeptide(L)'
;SSFQLMDLHYSPHIAVVTALATKQMGLNRKELLSLTKMTDNGAFGVVLEELEQCGFIRTYEPFTTKVTGATSRQRNNVVYQLVDFYTLFYFNFVNQNRYQDEHFWTSSYNSPLHNSWAGFSFEMLCLTHISQLKHALGISGVQTRVCSWRGQSDRGGAQIDLLIDRKD
;
A
#
# COMPACT_ATOMS: atom_id res chain seq x y z
N SER A 1 -24.50 5.15 22.38
CA SER A 1 -23.78 4.57 21.26
C SER A 1 -22.30 4.22 21.52
N SER A 2 -21.92 4.01 22.80
CA SER A 2 -20.59 3.46 23.16
C SER A 2 -20.42 2.00 22.76
N PHE A 3 -21.49 1.28 22.50
CA PHE A 3 -21.49 -0.12 22.08
C PHE A 3 -20.92 -0.32 20.66
N GLN A 4 -21.18 0.59 19.73
CA GLN A 4 -20.66 0.48 18.35
C GLN A 4 -19.15 0.69 18.23
N LEU A 5 -18.56 1.44 19.17
CA LEU A 5 -17.10 1.64 19.20
C LEU A 5 -16.34 0.45 19.77
N MET A 6 -16.96 -0.35 20.66
CA MET A 6 -16.32 -1.57 21.19
C MET A 6 -16.27 -2.70 20.16
N ASP A 7 -17.32 -2.86 19.34
CA ASP A 7 -17.34 -3.87 18.26
C ASP A 7 -16.36 -3.55 17.13
N LEU A 8 -16.10 -2.27 16.85
CA LEU A 8 -15.12 -1.84 15.86
C LEU A 8 -13.69 -2.29 16.20
N HIS A 9 -13.31 -2.36 17.48
CA HIS A 9 -11.96 -2.78 17.87
C HIS A 9 -11.67 -4.27 17.64
N TYR A 10 -12.69 -5.10 17.48
CA TYR A 10 -12.58 -6.55 17.27
C TYR A 10 -12.95 -6.99 15.85
N SER A 11 -13.31 -6.07 14.97
CA SER A 11 -13.60 -6.42 13.57
C SER A 11 -12.33 -6.94 12.88
N PRO A 12 -12.40 -8.12 12.24
CA PRO A 12 -11.30 -8.66 11.44
C PRO A 12 -10.76 -7.66 10.39
N HIS A 13 -11.65 -6.87 9.79
CA HIS A 13 -11.30 -5.84 8.82
C HIS A 13 -10.41 -4.76 9.43
N ILE A 14 -10.75 -4.27 10.62
CA ILE A 14 -9.95 -3.26 11.32
C ILE A 14 -8.59 -3.83 11.72
N ALA A 15 -8.53 -5.08 12.18
CA ALA A 15 -7.27 -5.73 12.51
C ALA A 15 -6.33 -5.80 11.29
N VAL A 16 -6.86 -6.16 10.11
CA VAL A 16 -6.10 -6.20 8.86
C VAL A 16 -5.65 -4.81 8.43
N VAL A 17 -6.55 -3.82 8.43
CA VAL A 17 -6.22 -2.43 8.07
C VAL A 17 -5.17 -1.84 9.01
N THR A 18 -5.31 -2.07 10.32
CA THR A 18 -4.33 -1.62 11.32
C THR A 18 -2.96 -2.26 11.09
N ALA A 19 -2.91 -3.56 10.81
CA ALA A 19 -1.67 -4.24 10.49
C ALA A 19 -1.01 -3.68 9.22
N LEU A 20 -1.80 -3.44 8.16
CA LEU A 20 -1.31 -2.86 6.91
C LEU A 20 -0.81 -1.42 7.07
N ALA A 21 -1.40 -0.63 7.97
CA ALA A 21 -0.96 0.73 8.24
C ALA A 21 0.46 0.80 8.84
N THR A 22 0.98 -0.31 9.38
CA THR A 22 2.35 -0.36 9.94
C THR A 22 3.45 -0.40 8.87
N LYS A 23 3.11 -0.77 7.63
CA LYS A 23 4.11 -0.97 6.56
C LYS A 23 3.57 -0.48 5.21
N GLN A 24 4.01 0.70 4.81
CA GLN A 24 3.57 1.36 3.57
C GLN A 24 3.71 0.47 2.31
N MET A 25 4.77 -0.34 2.23
CA MET A 25 4.99 -1.27 1.13
C MET A 25 4.05 -2.48 1.13
N GLY A 26 3.18 -2.57 2.13
CA GLY A 26 2.25 -3.67 2.30
C GLY A 26 2.86 -4.91 2.96
N LEU A 27 2.03 -5.89 3.17
CA LEU A 27 2.32 -7.15 3.86
C LEU A 27 1.87 -8.33 3.00
N ASN A 28 2.62 -9.42 3.04
CA ASN A 28 2.14 -10.67 2.47
C ASN A 28 1.16 -11.37 3.43
N ARG A 29 0.49 -12.42 2.95
CA ARG A 29 -0.51 -13.16 3.72
C ARG A 29 0.03 -13.70 5.05
N LYS A 30 1.26 -14.21 5.06
CA LYS A 30 1.90 -14.76 6.27
C LYS A 30 2.20 -13.68 7.31
N GLU A 31 2.70 -12.53 6.87
CA GLU A 31 2.95 -11.37 7.72
C GLU A 31 1.64 -10.86 8.34
N LEU A 32 0.57 -10.77 7.54
CA LEU A 32 -0.76 -10.37 8.02
C LEU A 32 -1.29 -11.32 9.10
N LEU A 33 -1.26 -12.62 8.86
CA LEU A 33 -1.69 -13.62 9.84
C LEU A 33 -0.86 -13.55 11.13
N SER A 34 0.45 -13.32 11.02
CA SER A 34 1.33 -13.14 12.18
C SER A 34 0.96 -11.91 13.01
N LEU A 35 0.65 -10.79 12.37
CA LEU A 35 0.33 -9.52 13.04
C LEU A 35 -1.09 -9.52 13.62
N THR A 36 -2.06 -9.99 12.85
CA THR A 36 -3.47 -10.01 13.27
C THR A 36 -3.82 -11.14 14.23
N LYS A 37 -2.95 -12.17 14.33
CA LYS A 37 -3.20 -13.43 15.08
C LYS A 37 -4.44 -14.18 14.59
N MET A 38 -4.87 -13.93 13.37
CA MET A 38 -6.00 -14.64 12.76
C MET A 38 -5.58 -16.00 12.21
N THR A 39 -6.56 -16.90 12.06
CA THR A 39 -6.34 -18.20 11.46
C THR A 39 -6.39 -18.13 9.94
N ASP A 40 -5.51 -18.85 9.27
CA ASP A 40 -5.52 -18.95 7.79
C ASP A 40 -6.66 -19.89 7.34
N ASN A 41 -7.81 -19.29 7.05
CA ASN A 41 -9.02 -19.99 6.63
C ASN A 41 -9.79 -19.17 5.57
N GLY A 42 -10.93 -19.70 5.13
CA GLY A 42 -11.78 -19.02 4.16
C GLY A 42 -12.31 -17.67 4.63
N ALA A 43 -12.64 -17.53 5.92
CA ALA A 43 -13.13 -16.27 6.48
C ALA A 43 -12.09 -15.15 6.38
N PHE A 44 -10.81 -15.46 6.59
CA PHE A 44 -9.72 -14.49 6.38
C PHE A 44 -9.62 -14.07 4.91
N GLY A 45 -9.82 -15.02 3.98
CA GLY A 45 -9.88 -14.72 2.53
C GLY A 45 -11.00 -13.75 2.20
N VAL A 46 -12.20 -13.96 2.75
CA VAL A 46 -13.35 -13.07 2.55
C VAL A 46 -13.06 -11.66 3.06
N VAL A 47 -12.45 -11.50 4.24
CA VAL A 47 -12.08 -10.18 4.78
C VAL A 47 -11.15 -9.42 3.83
N LEU A 48 -10.15 -10.10 3.26
CA LEU A 48 -9.22 -9.47 2.31
C LEU A 48 -9.93 -9.08 1.01
N GLU A 49 -10.81 -9.94 0.50
CA GLU A 49 -11.58 -9.68 -0.71
C GLU A 49 -12.54 -8.50 -0.53
N GLU A 50 -13.26 -8.43 0.59
CA GLU A 50 -14.16 -7.32 0.90
C GLU A 50 -13.41 -5.98 1.01
N LEU A 51 -12.25 -5.96 1.68
CA LEU A 51 -11.41 -4.76 1.77
C LEU A 51 -10.88 -4.31 0.40
N GLU A 52 -10.56 -5.25 -0.48
CA GLU A 52 -10.13 -4.94 -1.84
C GLU A 52 -11.28 -4.41 -2.69
N GLN A 53 -12.45 -5.03 -2.64
CA GLN A 53 -13.66 -4.59 -3.33
C GLN A 53 -14.13 -3.20 -2.89
N CYS A 54 -13.97 -2.88 -1.60
CA CYS A 54 -14.29 -1.56 -1.06
C CYS A 54 -13.20 -0.51 -1.34
N GLY A 55 -12.07 -0.87 -1.95
CA GLY A 55 -10.99 0.04 -2.29
C GLY A 55 -10.10 0.47 -1.12
N PHE A 56 -10.17 -0.20 0.03
CA PHE A 56 -9.26 0.06 1.15
C PHE A 56 -7.86 -0.47 0.89
N ILE A 57 -7.76 -1.64 0.28
CA ILE A 57 -6.50 -2.29 -0.04
C ILE A 57 -6.42 -2.62 -1.52
N ARG A 58 -5.20 -2.83 -2.00
CA ARG A 58 -4.93 -3.45 -3.29
C ARG A 58 -4.01 -4.63 -3.13
N THR A 59 -4.05 -5.53 -4.09
CA THR A 59 -3.08 -6.60 -4.24
C THR A 59 -2.09 -6.28 -5.36
N TYR A 60 -0.84 -6.64 -5.18
CA TYR A 60 0.15 -6.59 -6.26
C TYR A 60 1.22 -7.66 -6.10
N GLU A 61 1.85 -8.03 -7.22
CA GLU A 61 3.00 -8.93 -7.22
C GLU A 61 4.28 -8.08 -7.40
N PRO A 62 5.19 -8.04 -6.41
CA PRO A 62 6.42 -7.30 -6.56
C PRO A 62 7.33 -7.96 -7.61
N PHE A 63 7.89 -7.14 -8.50
CA PHE A 63 8.94 -7.57 -9.42
C PHE A 63 10.30 -7.45 -8.75
N THR A 64 11.03 -8.56 -8.69
CA THR A 64 12.43 -8.55 -8.28
C THR A 64 13.31 -8.92 -9.48
N THR A 65 14.11 -8.00 -9.95
CA THR A 65 15.15 -8.30 -10.94
C THR A 65 16.38 -8.76 -10.18
N LYS A 66 16.77 -10.02 -10.33
CA LYS A 66 18.08 -10.50 -9.85
C LYS A 66 19.16 -9.88 -10.72
N VAL A 67 20.35 -9.66 -10.14
CA VAL A 67 21.56 -9.10 -10.79
C VAL A 67 21.95 -9.84 -12.09
N THR A 68 21.45 -11.03 -12.32
CA THR A 68 21.66 -11.87 -13.53
C THR A 68 20.76 -11.52 -14.72
N GLY A 69 19.97 -10.43 -14.66
CA GLY A 69 19.06 -10.05 -15.75
C GLY A 69 17.81 -10.94 -15.90
N ALA A 70 17.70 -12.01 -15.13
CA ALA A 70 16.53 -12.88 -15.15
C ALA A 70 15.42 -12.29 -14.26
N THR A 71 14.34 -11.85 -14.87
CA THR A 71 13.09 -11.47 -14.18
C THR A 71 12.45 -12.73 -13.60
N SER A 72 12.54 -12.94 -12.30
CA SER A 72 11.82 -14.04 -11.67
C SER A 72 10.49 -13.53 -11.12
N ARG A 73 9.40 -13.99 -11.70
CA ARG A 73 8.06 -13.87 -11.16
C ARG A 73 7.96 -14.87 -10.01
N GLN A 74 8.06 -14.38 -8.79
CA GLN A 74 7.79 -15.22 -7.62
C GLN A 74 6.27 -15.40 -7.50
N ARG A 75 5.74 -16.47 -8.08
CA ARG A 75 4.30 -16.77 -8.27
C ARG A 75 3.46 -16.81 -6.98
N ASN A 76 4.05 -16.72 -5.80
CA ASN A 76 3.35 -16.89 -4.52
C ASN A 76 3.54 -15.71 -3.55
N ASN A 77 3.92 -14.54 -4.04
CA ASN A 77 4.23 -13.42 -3.15
C ASN A 77 3.29 -12.23 -3.38
N VAL A 78 1.99 -12.50 -3.36
CA VAL A 78 0.98 -11.44 -3.35
C VAL A 78 1.17 -10.58 -2.12
N VAL A 79 1.28 -9.29 -2.32
CA VAL A 79 1.38 -8.28 -1.27
C VAL A 79 0.07 -7.51 -1.23
N TYR A 80 -0.47 -7.36 -0.03
CA TYR A 80 -1.63 -6.54 0.29
C TYR A 80 -1.15 -5.20 0.78
N GLN A 81 -1.64 -4.12 0.21
CA GLN A 81 -1.22 -2.75 0.52
C GLN A 81 -2.43 -1.87 0.81
N LEU A 82 -2.38 -1.13 1.91
CA LEU A 82 -3.39 -0.13 2.24
C LEU A 82 -3.25 1.06 1.28
N VAL A 83 -4.33 1.45 0.63
CA VAL A 83 -4.32 2.51 -0.41
C VAL A 83 -5.35 3.62 -0.16
N ASP A 84 -6.28 3.43 0.78
CA ASP A 84 -7.23 4.48 1.12
C ASP A 84 -6.52 5.66 1.80
N PHE A 85 -6.59 6.84 1.17
CA PHE A 85 -5.85 8.03 1.60
C PHE A 85 -6.27 8.53 2.98
N TYR A 86 -7.57 8.46 3.28
CA TYR A 86 -8.06 8.90 4.58
C TYR A 86 -7.58 7.97 5.70
N THR A 87 -7.65 6.68 5.50
CA THR A 87 -7.18 5.68 6.45
C THR A 87 -5.67 5.79 6.68
N LEU A 88 -4.90 6.00 5.62
CA LEU A 88 -3.45 6.25 5.71
C LEU A 88 -3.17 7.52 6.53
N PHE A 89 -3.89 8.61 6.27
CA PHE A 89 -3.77 9.86 7.02
C PHE A 89 -4.15 9.65 8.50
N TYR A 90 -5.26 8.97 8.75
CA TYR A 90 -5.73 8.68 10.10
C TYR A 90 -4.68 7.96 10.94
N PHE A 91 -4.11 6.87 10.43
CA PHE A 91 -3.12 6.10 11.19
C PHE A 91 -1.79 6.82 11.37
N ASN A 92 -1.36 7.62 10.40
CA ASN A 92 -0.09 8.33 10.49
C ASN A 92 -0.15 9.58 11.38
N PHE A 93 -1.30 10.25 11.45
CA PHE A 93 -1.40 11.56 12.11
C PHE A 93 -2.49 11.60 13.16
N VAL A 94 -3.75 11.29 12.79
CA VAL A 94 -4.89 11.49 13.71
C VAL A 94 -4.83 10.53 14.89
N ASN A 95 -4.62 9.23 14.62
CA ASN A 95 -4.56 8.19 15.67
C ASN A 95 -3.40 8.38 16.64
N GLN A 96 -2.35 9.08 16.23
CA GLN A 96 -1.18 9.38 17.06
C GLN A 96 -1.32 10.67 17.86
N ASN A 97 -2.30 11.52 17.53
CA ASN A 97 -2.58 12.78 18.23
C ASN A 97 -3.32 12.54 19.55
N ARG A 98 -2.65 11.90 20.51
CA ARG A 98 -3.21 11.52 21.82
C ARG A 98 -3.67 12.71 22.67
N TYR A 99 -3.09 13.87 22.45
CA TYR A 99 -3.34 15.09 23.22
C TYR A 99 -4.39 15.99 22.58
N GLN A 100 -5.01 15.55 21.46
CA GLN A 100 -5.99 16.33 20.71
C GLN A 100 -5.49 17.74 20.36
N ASP A 101 -4.21 17.85 20.02
CA ASP A 101 -3.61 19.12 19.58
C ASP A 101 -4.23 19.51 18.24
N GLU A 102 -4.91 20.64 18.20
CA GLU A 102 -5.53 21.18 16.99
C GLU A 102 -4.51 21.61 15.93
N HIS A 103 -3.27 21.85 16.35
CA HIS A 103 -2.15 22.21 15.47
C HIS A 103 -1.29 21.02 15.04
N PHE A 104 -1.68 19.77 15.36
CA PHE A 104 -0.86 18.58 15.07
C PHE A 104 -0.45 18.47 13.61
N TRP A 105 -1.32 18.87 12.67
CA TRP A 105 -1.02 18.81 11.25
C TRP A 105 0.01 19.87 10.86
N THR A 106 -0.18 21.13 11.26
CA THR A 106 0.76 22.22 10.96
C THR A 106 2.12 21.99 11.62
N SER A 107 2.12 21.43 12.83
CA SER A 107 3.35 21.07 13.56
C SER A 107 4.10 19.91 12.92
N SER A 108 3.41 19.01 12.19
CA SER A 108 4.01 17.88 11.49
C SER A 108 4.64 18.27 10.14
N TYR A 109 4.32 19.45 9.63
CA TYR A 109 4.78 19.90 8.32
C TYR A 109 6.33 19.88 8.22
N ASN A 110 6.86 19.35 7.11
CA ASN A 110 8.30 19.13 6.89
C ASN A 110 8.98 18.15 7.87
N SER A 111 8.24 17.47 8.73
CA SER A 111 8.81 16.37 9.51
C SER A 111 9.17 15.18 8.60
N PRO A 112 10.10 14.29 9.01
CA PRO A 112 10.38 13.05 8.28
C PRO A 112 9.14 12.18 8.04
N LEU A 113 8.23 12.13 9.01
CA LEU A 113 6.96 11.41 8.89
C LEU A 113 6.06 12.01 7.81
N HIS A 114 5.89 13.34 7.82
CA HIS A 114 5.11 14.06 6.82
C HIS A 114 5.68 13.85 5.41
N ASN A 115 7.00 14.01 5.24
CA ASN A 115 7.65 13.87 3.95
C ASN A 115 7.55 12.42 3.40
N SER A 116 7.73 11.42 4.26
CA SER A 116 7.55 10.02 3.89
C SER A 116 6.11 9.71 3.50
N TRP A 117 5.14 10.21 4.26
CA TRP A 117 3.72 10.04 3.95
C TRP A 117 3.32 10.75 2.66
N ALA A 118 3.80 11.98 2.43
CA ALA A 118 3.51 12.74 1.22
C ALA A 118 4.08 12.05 -0.03
N GLY A 119 5.31 11.55 0.03
CA GLY A 119 5.92 10.78 -1.06
C GLY A 119 5.11 9.52 -1.40
N PHE A 120 4.75 8.74 -0.40
CA PHE A 120 3.93 7.55 -0.58
C PHE A 120 2.52 7.87 -1.11
N SER A 121 1.89 8.92 -0.59
CA SER A 121 0.56 9.35 -1.06
C SER A 121 0.60 9.81 -2.51
N PHE A 122 1.68 10.47 -2.94
CA PHE A 122 1.88 10.84 -4.33
C PHE A 122 2.05 9.62 -5.24
N GLU A 123 2.82 8.61 -4.81
CA GLU A 123 2.93 7.33 -5.52
C GLU A 123 1.55 6.68 -5.71
N MET A 124 0.75 6.62 -4.65
CA MET A 124 -0.60 6.05 -4.72
C MET A 124 -1.52 6.87 -5.62
N LEU A 125 -1.42 8.19 -5.60
CA LEU A 125 -2.16 9.07 -6.49
C LEU A 125 -1.84 8.77 -7.97
N CYS A 126 -0.56 8.63 -8.32
CA CYS A 126 -0.14 8.26 -9.67
C CYS A 126 -0.69 6.89 -10.10
N LEU A 127 -0.65 5.89 -9.22
CA LEU A 127 -1.17 4.55 -9.49
C LEU A 127 -2.70 4.53 -9.66
N THR A 128 -3.42 5.33 -8.89
CA THR A 128 -4.88 5.47 -9.01
C THR A 128 -5.28 6.17 -10.32
N HIS A 129 -4.44 7.09 -10.82
CA HIS A 129 -4.69 7.89 -12.01
C HIS A 129 -3.88 7.43 -13.24
N ILE A 130 -3.52 6.15 -13.28
CA ILE A 130 -2.69 5.61 -14.37
C ILE A 130 -3.32 5.78 -15.76
N SER A 131 -4.64 5.73 -15.87
CA SER A 131 -5.34 5.93 -17.14
C SER A 131 -5.19 7.37 -17.65
N GLN A 132 -5.27 8.35 -16.77
CA GLN A 132 -5.05 9.75 -17.07
C GLN A 132 -3.59 10.01 -17.45
N LEU A 133 -2.64 9.39 -16.75
CA LEU A 133 -1.22 9.47 -17.10
C LEU A 133 -0.94 8.89 -18.48
N LYS A 134 -1.50 7.73 -18.82
CA LYS A 134 -1.37 7.12 -20.16
C LYS A 134 -1.98 8.02 -21.24
N HIS A 135 -3.10 8.66 -20.93
CA HIS A 135 -3.73 9.60 -21.86
C HIS A 135 -2.83 10.82 -22.12
N ALA A 136 -2.32 11.43 -21.06
CA ALA A 136 -1.41 12.57 -21.17
C ALA A 136 -0.11 12.25 -21.92
N LEU A 137 0.38 11.01 -21.82
CA LEU A 137 1.56 10.50 -22.52
C LEU A 137 1.26 10.05 -23.97
N GLY A 138 0.00 10.08 -24.41
CA GLY A 138 -0.40 9.65 -25.76
C GLY A 138 -0.31 8.14 -25.99
N ILE A 139 -0.33 7.32 -24.93
CA ILE A 139 -0.17 5.86 -24.99
C ILE A 139 -1.40 5.08 -24.54
N SER A 140 -2.58 5.71 -24.49
CA SER A 140 -3.83 5.08 -24.03
C SER A 140 -4.21 3.83 -24.86
N GLY A 141 -3.91 3.82 -26.15
CA GLY A 141 -4.18 2.69 -27.05
C GLY A 141 -3.08 1.63 -27.12
N VAL A 142 -1.99 1.81 -26.38
CA VAL A 142 -0.85 0.90 -26.40
C VAL A 142 -0.99 -0.13 -25.28
N GLN A 143 -0.72 -1.40 -25.61
CA GLN A 143 -0.67 -2.45 -24.59
C GLN A 143 0.53 -2.22 -23.70
N THR A 144 0.26 -1.90 -22.44
CA THR A 144 1.28 -1.58 -21.44
C THR A 144 1.08 -2.41 -20.18
N ARG A 145 2.16 -2.61 -19.43
CA ARG A 145 2.15 -3.18 -18.10
C ARG A 145 2.65 -2.13 -17.11
N VAL A 146 1.90 -1.95 -16.02
CA VAL A 146 2.29 -1.08 -14.92
C VAL A 146 2.98 -1.91 -13.86
N CYS A 147 4.17 -1.51 -13.44
CA CYS A 147 4.96 -2.20 -12.42
C CYS A 147 5.87 -1.22 -11.68
N SER A 148 6.46 -1.66 -10.59
CA SER A 148 7.61 -1.01 -9.95
C SER A 148 8.87 -1.78 -10.29
N TRP A 149 10.02 -1.10 -10.26
CA TRP A 149 11.32 -1.73 -10.48
C TRP A 149 12.27 -1.44 -9.32
N ARG A 150 13.04 -2.46 -8.93
CA ARG A 150 14.14 -2.31 -7.96
C ARG A 150 15.37 -3.00 -8.52
N GLY A 151 16.45 -2.26 -8.55
CA GLY A 151 17.79 -2.76 -8.87
C GLY A 151 18.71 -2.63 -7.68
N GLN A 152 19.59 -3.62 -7.51
CA GLN A 152 20.66 -3.61 -6.51
C GLN A 152 21.97 -3.83 -7.25
N SER A 153 22.94 -2.95 -7.04
CA SER A 153 24.30 -3.06 -7.57
C SER A 153 25.31 -2.85 -6.44
N ASP A 154 26.56 -3.20 -6.69
CA ASP A 154 27.66 -2.99 -5.75
C ASP A 154 27.90 -1.50 -5.41
N ARG A 155 27.32 -0.59 -6.20
CA ARG A 155 27.41 0.87 -6.01
C ARG A 155 26.19 1.50 -5.37
N GLY A 156 25.20 0.70 -4.96
CA GLY A 156 23.93 1.14 -4.34
C GLY A 156 22.70 0.56 -5.02
N GLY A 157 21.55 0.73 -4.37
CA GLY A 157 20.24 0.35 -4.90
C GLY A 157 19.55 1.53 -5.60
N ALA A 158 18.75 1.23 -6.63
CA ALA A 158 17.84 2.18 -7.26
C ALA A 158 16.42 1.61 -7.28
N GLN A 159 15.44 2.49 -7.17
CA GLN A 159 14.02 2.12 -7.21
C GLN A 159 13.28 3.07 -8.16
N ILE A 160 12.36 2.49 -8.94
CA ILE A 160 11.37 3.23 -9.73
C ILE A 160 10.01 2.75 -9.25
N ASP A 161 9.22 3.66 -8.66
CA ASP A 161 7.96 3.33 -8.03
C ASP A 161 6.85 3.08 -9.05
N LEU A 162 6.91 3.79 -10.18
CA LEU A 162 5.97 3.63 -11.29
C LEU A 162 6.72 3.50 -12.62
N LEU A 163 6.61 2.33 -13.22
CA LEU A 163 7.13 2.02 -14.56
C LEU A 163 5.97 1.59 -15.46
N ILE A 164 5.87 2.21 -16.62
CA ILE A 164 4.93 1.82 -17.67
C ILE A 164 5.74 1.11 -18.76
N ASP A 165 5.72 -0.21 -18.73
CA ASP A 165 6.43 -1.07 -19.68
C ASP A 165 5.56 -1.27 -20.92
N ARG A 166 6.10 -0.91 -22.08
CA ARG A 166 5.44 -1.09 -23.40
C ARG A 166 5.90 -2.40 -24.00
N LYS A 167 4.96 -3.15 -24.55
CA LYS A 167 5.26 -4.27 -25.42
C LYS A 167 5.22 -3.74 -26.85
N ASP A 168 6.38 -3.45 -27.39
CA ASP A 168 6.56 -3.19 -28.82
C ASP A 168 6.75 -4.50 -29.56
#